data_693eff9451025fee83499555c9ef5a10
#
_entry.id   693eff9451025fee83499555c9ef5a10
#
_cell.length_a   1.000
_cell.length_b   1.000
_cell.length_c   1.000
_cell.angle_alpha   90.00
_cell.angle_beta   90.00
_cell.angle_gamma   90.00
#
_symmetry.space_group_name_H-M   'P 1'
#
loop_
_entity.id
_entity.type
_entity.pdbx_description
1 polymer ?
#
loop_
_entity_poly.entity_id
_entity_poly.type
_entity_poly.pdbx_seq_one_letter_code
_entity_poly.pdbx_strand_id
1 'polypeptide(L)'
;MPRLEEIIEKATSYSSSVDAEVIKKAYVFSGVVHQGQTRLSGEPYLTHPLEVANILTGLKMDAQCVATGLLHDTVEDTFTTIEKIEELFGPEIAGMVDGLTKISRMTFESKEDNEAENFRKMILAISKDIRVLLIKLADRLHNMRTLDYLSPEKQAKIARETIDIYAPLANRLGIGWIKTELEDLAFKHLEPEKFAGLSERVAQEKVVCENYIEHVKKMIEEKLKEHGVQGEVTGRPKQLYRIYMEFFEKAERER
;
A
#
# COMPACT_ATOMS: atom_id res chain seq x y z
N MET A 1 -1.41 7.89 -14.23
CA MET A 1 -0.88 8.87 -13.25
C MET A 1 -2.02 9.74 -12.78
N PRO A 2 -2.36 9.76 -11.49
CA PRO A 2 -3.38 10.63 -10.95
C PRO A 2 -2.94 12.10 -11.06
N ARG A 3 -3.89 13.00 -11.28
CA ARG A 3 -3.64 14.43 -11.26
C ARG A 3 -3.87 14.97 -9.85
N LEU A 4 -3.21 16.07 -9.51
CA LEU A 4 -3.36 16.73 -8.21
C LEU A 4 -4.83 17.08 -7.92
N GLU A 5 -5.56 17.57 -8.93
CA GLU A 5 -6.96 17.92 -8.81
C GLU A 5 -7.82 16.71 -8.40
N GLU A 6 -7.56 15.54 -8.97
CA GLU A 6 -8.29 14.31 -8.64
C GLU A 6 -8.04 13.87 -7.18
N ILE A 7 -6.80 14.05 -6.69
CA ILE A 7 -6.44 13.77 -5.29
C ILE A 7 -7.20 14.71 -4.36
N ILE A 8 -7.24 16.01 -4.68
CA ILE A 8 -7.95 17.02 -3.88
C ILE A 8 -9.46 16.77 -3.91
N GLU A 9 -10.05 16.48 -5.08
CA GLU A 9 -11.47 16.14 -5.20
C GLU A 9 -11.83 14.92 -4.36
N LYS A 10 -11.03 13.86 -4.42
CA LYS A 10 -11.21 12.68 -3.57
C LYS A 10 -11.13 13.04 -2.07
N ALA A 11 -10.11 13.80 -1.68
CA ALA A 11 -9.92 14.18 -0.28
C ALA A 11 -11.10 15.02 0.24
N THR A 12 -11.58 15.97 -0.54
CA THR A 12 -12.74 16.81 -0.19
C THR A 12 -14.07 16.07 -0.21
N SER A 13 -14.19 14.98 -0.96
CA SER A 13 -15.40 14.18 -1.06
C SER A 13 -15.76 13.47 0.26
N TYR A 14 -14.79 13.10 1.09
CA TYR A 14 -15.03 12.42 2.36
C TYR A 14 -14.84 13.30 3.60
N SER A 15 -14.31 14.52 3.46
CA SER A 15 -14.15 15.48 4.56
C SER A 15 -14.24 16.90 4.04
N SER A 16 -15.23 17.65 4.52
CA SER A 16 -15.42 19.08 4.18
C SER A 16 -14.37 20.00 4.82
N SER A 17 -13.61 19.50 5.80
CA SER A 17 -12.56 20.24 6.52
C SER A 17 -11.15 20.00 5.95
N VAL A 18 -11.02 19.38 4.77
CA VAL A 18 -9.73 19.14 4.15
C VAL A 18 -9.07 20.46 3.75
N ASP A 19 -7.87 20.71 4.28
CA ASP A 19 -7.02 21.82 3.85
C ASP A 19 -6.34 21.45 2.50
N ALA A 20 -7.01 21.83 1.40
CA ALA A 20 -6.49 21.61 0.05
C ALA A 20 -5.19 22.40 -0.21
N GLU A 21 -4.97 23.52 0.49
CA GLU A 21 -3.80 24.36 0.26
C GLU A 21 -2.53 23.70 0.78
N VAL A 22 -2.58 22.94 1.88
CA VAL A 22 -1.42 22.19 2.36
C VAL A 22 -1.03 21.08 1.39
N ILE A 23 -2.02 20.42 0.75
CA ILE A 23 -1.77 19.38 -0.26
C ILE A 23 -1.12 20.01 -1.51
N LYS A 24 -1.65 21.14 -2.01
CA LYS A 24 -1.07 21.88 -3.16
C LYS A 24 0.35 22.33 -2.86
N LYS A 25 0.59 22.90 -1.68
CA LYS A 25 1.91 23.36 -1.24
C LYS A 25 2.91 22.22 -1.20
N ALA A 26 2.50 21.05 -0.66
CA ALA A 26 3.33 19.85 -0.60
C ALA A 26 3.69 19.34 -2.02
N TYR A 27 2.71 19.31 -2.91
CA TYR A 27 2.93 18.93 -4.32
C TYR A 27 3.94 19.84 -5.01
N VAL A 28 3.76 21.16 -4.92
CA VAL A 28 4.68 22.13 -5.54
C VAL A 28 6.08 21.99 -4.96
N PHE A 29 6.21 21.89 -3.64
CA PHE A 29 7.49 21.71 -2.97
C PHE A 29 8.18 20.42 -3.40
N SER A 30 7.47 19.28 -3.38
CA SER A 30 8.01 17.99 -3.83
C SER A 30 8.48 18.07 -5.29
N GLY A 31 7.69 18.69 -6.17
CA GLY A 31 8.06 18.88 -7.58
C GLY A 31 9.32 19.74 -7.79
N VAL A 32 9.52 20.74 -6.96
CA VAL A 32 10.73 21.61 -7.01
C VAL A 32 11.98 20.86 -6.55
N VAL A 33 11.90 20.15 -5.39
CA VAL A 33 13.09 19.51 -4.82
C VAL A 33 13.51 18.24 -5.56
N HIS A 34 12.58 17.59 -6.29
CA HIS A 34 12.84 16.45 -7.15
C HIS A 34 13.01 16.82 -8.65
N GLN A 35 13.17 18.11 -8.95
CA GLN A 35 13.28 18.57 -10.34
C GLN A 35 14.45 17.88 -11.06
N GLY A 36 14.17 17.29 -12.22
CA GLY A 36 15.16 16.58 -13.04
C GLY A 36 15.45 15.15 -12.59
N GLN A 37 14.89 14.67 -11.49
CA GLN A 37 15.00 13.28 -11.07
C GLN A 37 14.00 12.41 -11.85
N THR A 38 14.44 11.21 -12.23
CA THR A 38 13.61 10.18 -12.87
C THR A 38 13.72 8.87 -12.11
N ARG A 39 12.66 8.08 -12.12
CA ARG A 39 12.66 6.70 -11.61
C ARG A 39 13.37 5.76 -12.60
N LEU A 40 13.66 4.54 -12.16
CA LEU A 40 14.20 3.49 -13.04
C LEU A 40 13.24 3.12 -14.19
N SER A 41 11.96 3.40 -14.06
CA SER A 41 10.96 3.28 -15.14
C SER A 41 11.12 4.33 -16.23
N GLY A 42 11.94 5.38 -16.02
CA GLY A 42 12.06 6.55 -16.89
C GLY A 42 11.01 7.63 -16.65
N GLU A 43 10.04 7.40 -15.76
CA GLU A 43 9.02 8.40 -15.40
C GLU A 43 9.60 9.50 -14.49
N PRO A 44 9.02 10.73 -14.50
CA PRO A 44 9.37 11.76 -13.54
C PRO A 44 9.20 11.24 -12.09
N TYR A 45 10.14 11.60 -11.19
CA TYR A 45 10.11 11.13 -9.81
C TYR A 45 8.78 11.45 -9.11
N LEU A 46 8.19 12.60 -9.38
CA LEU A 46 6.93 13.08 -8.79
C LEU A 46 5.73 12.13 -9.00
N THR A 47 5.80 11.23 -9.99
CA THR A 47 4.76 10.21 -10.22
C THR A 47 4.54 9.35 -8.97
N HIS A 48 5.63 8.98 -8.28
CA HIS A 48 5.55 8.14 -7.08
C HIS A 48 4.84 8.83 -5.90
N PRO A 49 5.25 10.01 -5.44
CA PRO A 49 4.54 10.72 -4.38
C PRO A 49 3.05 10.96 -4.69
N LEU A 50 2.70 11.23 -5.94
CA LEU A 50 1.29 11.38 -6.36
C LEU A 50 0.50 10.08 -6.21
N GLU A 51 1.06 8.95 -6.60
CA GLU A 51 0.40 7.65 -6.43
C GLU A 51 0.26 7.27 -4.94
N VAL A 52 1.29 7.55 -4.12
CA VAL A 52 1.21 7.38 -2.66
C VAL A 52 0.07 8.23 -2.07
N ALA A 53 0.00 9.51 -2.44
CA ALA A 53 -1.08 10.40 -2.02
C ALA A 53 -2.46 9.90 -2.48
N ASN A 54 -2.58 9.40 -3.70
CA ASN A 54 -3.82 8.80 -4.23
C ASN A 54 -4.24 7.53 -3.45
N ILE A 55 -3.30 6.68 -3.04
CA ILE A 55 -3.58 5.53 -2.17
C ILE A 55 -4.09 6.00 -0.81
N LEU A 56 -3.48 7.02 -0.22
CA LEU A 56 -3.88 7.60 1.06
C LEU A 56 -5.29 8.22 1.01
N THR A 57 -5.67 8.87 -0.09
CA THR A 57 -7.07 9.32 -0.26
C THR A 57 -8.05 8.15 -0.37
N GLY A 58 -7.64 7.03 -0.96
CA GLY A 58 -8.40 5.78 -0.95
C GLY A 58 -8.62 5.20 0.45
N LEU A 59 -7.71 5.47 1.38
CA LEU A 59 -7.82 5.16 2.81
C LEU A 59 -8.58 6.25 3.61
N LYS A 60 -9.06 7.30 2.95
CA LYS A 60 -9.76 8.46 3.55
C LYS A 60 -8.93 9.15 4.63
N MET A 61 -7.64 9.32 4.39
CA MET A 61 -6.73 9.98 5.32
C MET A 61 -6.90 11.51 5.30
N ASP A 62 -6.49 12.17 6.40
CA ASP A 62 -6.53 13.63 6.52
C ASP A 62 -5.54 14.34 5.58
N ALA A 63 -5.69 15.66 5.44
CA ALA A 63 -4.88 16.48 4.55
C ALA A 63 -3.38 16.43 4.90
N GLN A 64 -3.05 16.37 6.20
CA GLN A 64 -1.67 16.31 6.69
C GLN A 64 -1.01 14.99 6.29
N CYS A 65 -1.75 13.88 6.40
CA CYS A 65 -1.27 12.57 5.98
C CYS A 65 -1.06 12.51 4.45
N VAL A 66 -2.02 13.04 3.66
CA VAL A 66 -1.90 13.11 2.19
C VAL A 66 -0.73 13.99 1.77
N ALA A 67 -0.56 15.17 2.40
CA ALA A 67 0.58 16.06 2.16
C ALA A 67 1.90 15.39 2.54
N THR A 68 1.94 14.64 3.65
CA THR A 68 3.12 13.85 4.04
C THR A 68 3.43 12.78 3.00
N GLY A 69 2.43 12.15 2.41
CA GLY A 69 2.62 11.20 1.30
C GLY A 69 3.29 11.85 0.07
N LEU A 70 3.03 13.15 -0.19
CA LEU A 70 3.72 13.90 -1.25
C LEU A 70 5.16 14.29 -0.86
N LEU A 71 5.49 14.33 0.43
CA LEU A 71 6.78 14.80 0.95
C LEU A 71 7.68 13.67 1.48
N HIS A 72 7.21 12.42 1.51
CA HIS A 72 7.81 11.34 2.31
C HIS A 72 9.28 11.05 1.97
N ASP A 73 9.68 11.17 0.70
CA ASP A 73 11.04 10.91 0.23
C ASP A 73 11.91 12.17 0.13
N THR A 74 11.35 13.37 0.37
CA THR A 74 12.07 14.64 0.14
C THR A 74 13.34 14.76 0.99
N VAL A 75 13.33 14.24 2.23
CA VAL A 75 14.48 14.27 3.14
C VAL A 75 15.48 13.15 2.84
N GLU A 76 15.02 12.03 2.26
CA GLU A 76 15.88 10.90 1.92
C GLU A 76 16.61 11.10 0.59
N ASP A 77 15.92 11.62 -0.40
CA ASP A 77 16.37 11.65 -1.79
C ASP A 77 16.81 13.05 -2.28
N THR A 78 16.74 14.07 -1.40
CA THR A 78 17.15 15.45 -1.74
C THR A 78 17.98 16.09 -0.62
N PHE A 79 18.37 17.36 -0.79
CA PHE A 79 19.04 18.14 0.25
C PHE A 79 18.07 18.79 1.25
N THR A 80 16.80 18.38 1.26
CA THR A 80 15.80 18.90 2.19
C THR A 80 16.07 18.38 3.61
N THR A 81 15.96 19.24 4.62
CA THR A 81 16.09 18.85 6.03
C THR A 81 14.72 18.81 6.73
N ILE A 82 14.64 18.10 7.85
CA ILE A 82 13.43 18.04 8.68
C ILE A 82 13.05 19.45 9.18
N GLU A 83 14.03 20.28 9.55
CA GLU A 83 13.81 21.67 10.00
C GLU A 83 13.14 22.49 8.90
N LYS A 84 13.53 22.27 7.63
CA LYS A 84 12.91 22.95 6.49
C LYS A 84 11.47 22.50 6.26
N ILE A 85 11.19 21.23 6.44
CA ILE A 85 9.80 20.71 6.39
C ILE A 85 8.99 21.31 7.55
N GLU A 86 9.54 21.40 8.75
CA GLU A 86 8.87 21.99 9.90
C GLU A 86 8.55 23.48 9.70
N GLU A 87 9.52 24.26 9.19
CA GLU A 87 9.33 25.66 8.86
C GLU A 87 8.17 25.88 7.87
N LEU A 88 8.08 25.02 6.85
CA LEU A 88 7.13 25.20 5.76
C LEU A 88 5.75 24.57 6.02
N PHE A 89 5.69 23.43 6.70
CA PHE A 89 4.49 22.60 6.82
C PHE A 89 4.06 22.35 8.27
N GLY A 90 4.84 22.84 9.22
CA GLY A 90 4.57 22.67 10.65
C GLY A 90 5.07 21.37 11.26
N PRO A 91 5.04 21.28 12.61
CA PRO A 91 5.66 20.18 13.35
C PRO A 91 4.96 18.82 13.14
N GLU A 92 3.68 18.81 12.83
CA GLU A 92 2.91 17.58 12.61
C GLU A 92 3.40 16.83 11.35
N ILE A 93 3.47 17.51 10.21
CA ILE A 93 3.98 16.94 8.95
C ILE A 93 5.46 16.59 9.08
N ALA A 94 6.27 17.48 9.67
CA ALA A 94 7.69 17.21 9.89
C ALA A 94 7.92 15.96 10.76
N GLY A 95 7.11 15.78 11.81
CA GLY A 95 7.16 14.60 12.68
C GLY A 95 6.84 13.30 11.94
N MET A 96 5.87 13.32 11.01
CA MET A 96 5.55 12.16 10.18
C MET A 96 6.67 11.85 9.17
N VAL A 97 7.23 12.87 8.50
CA VAL A 97 8.37 12.71 7.57
C VAL A 97 9.60 12.16 8.31
N ASP A 98 9.93 12.69 9.50
CA ASP A 98 11.03 12.18 10.33
C ASP A 98 10.81 10.71 10.74
N GLY A 99 9.57 10.34 11.08
CA GLY A 99 9.18 8.97 11.39
C GLY A 99 9.40 8.02 10.21
N LEU A 100 9.02 8.44 9.00
CA LEU A 100 9.21 7.68 7.76
C LEU A 100 10.69 7.49 7.46
N THR A 101 11.49 8.56 7.50
CA THR A 101 12.94 8.52 7.28
C THR A 101 13.64 7.57 8.27
N LYS A 102 13.22 7.56 9.54
CA LYS A 102 13.76 6.62 10.54
C LYS A 102 13.43 5.17 10.22
N ILE A 103 12.19 4.87 9.77
CA ILE A 103 11.80 3.52 9.37
C ILE A 103 12.57 3.07 8.12
N SER A 104 12.73 3.93 7.12
CA SER A 104 13.45 3.59 5.87
C SER A 104 14.93 3.27 6.10
N ARG A 105 15.56 3.90 7.10
CA ARG A 105 16.96 3.62 7.48
C ARG A 105 17.14 2.33 8.28
N MET A 106 16.06 1.69 8.70
CA MET A 106 16.13 0.38 9.36
C MET A 106 16.46 -0.69 8.32
N THR A 107 17.65 -1.28 8.41
CA THR A 107 18.03 -2.42 7.59
C THR A 107 17.45 -3.70 8.18
N PHE A 108 16.57 -4.35 7.43
CA PHE A 108 16.09 -5.69 7.79
C PHE A 108 17.15 -6.71 7.34
N GLU A 109 18.16 -6.93 8.17
CA GLU A 109 19.12 -8.02 7.95
C GLU A 109 18.46 -9.35 8.31
N SER A 110 18.54 -10.30 7.38
CA SER A 110 17.93 -11.62 7.43
C SER A 110 18.63 -12.55 8.44
N LYS A 111 18.38 -12.35 9.73
CA LYS A 111 18.59 -13.35 10.77
C LYS A 111 17.42 -13.22 11.76
N GLU A 112 16.83 -14.34 12.15
CA GLU A 112 15.61 -14.47 12.96
C GLU A 112 15.60 -13.55 14.21
N ASP A 113 16.75 -13.31 14.84
CA ASP A 113 16.89 -12.41 15.99
C ASP A 113 16.78 -10.91 15.62
N ASN A 114 17.11 -10.54 14.38
CA ASN A 114 17.05 -9.16 13.91
C ASN A 114 15.64 -8.77 13.42
N GLU A 115 14.84 -9.71 12.93
CA GLU A 115 13.47 -9.44 12.46
C GLU A 115 12.56 -8.97 13.60
N ALA A 116 12.63 -9.64 14.74
CA ALA A 116 11.86 -9.28 15.93
C ALA A 116 12.26 -7.90 16.48
N GLU A 117 13.55 -7.58 16.51
CA GLU A 117 14.06 -6.29 16.97
C GLU A 117 13.73 -5.17 15.98
N ASN A 118 13.83 -5.42 14.68
CA ASN A 118 13.44 -4.46 13.64
C ASN A 118 11.93 -4.21 13.65
N PHE A 119 11.13 -5.26 13.83
CA PHE A 119 9.68 -5.14 14.03
C PHE A 119 9.34 -4.32 15.27
N ARG A 120 10.05 -4.56 16.38
CA ARG A 120 9.90 -3.79 17.62
C ARG A 120 10.26 -2.31 17.43
N LYS A 121 11.38 -2.00 16.76
CA LYS A 121 11.81 -0.63 16.44
C LYS A 121 10.80 0.06 15.53
N MET A 122 10.28 -0.64 14.54
CA MET A 122 9.22 -0.15 13.67
C MET A 122 7.95 0.17 14.47
N ILE A 123 7.50 -0.72 15.36
CA ILE A 123 6.36 -0.48 16.25
C ILE A 123 6.61 0.73 17.16
N LEU A 124 7.82 0.90 17.69
CA LEU A 124 8.18 2.06 18.50
C LEU A 124 8.18 3.36 17.70
N ALA A 125 8.64 3.36 16.45
CA ALA A 125 8.55 4.53 15.56
C ALA A 125 7.09 4.89 15.25
N ILE A 126 6.24 3.88 15.04
CA ILE A 126 4.80 4.00 14.79
C ILE A 126 4.03 4.44 16.04
N SER A 127 4.54 4.15 17.24
CA SER A 127 3.83 4.44 18.50
C SER A 127 3.55 5.93 18.72
N LYS A 128 4.24 6.82 18.01
CA LYS A 128 4.01 8.27 18.05
C LYS A 128 2.85 8.69 17.15
N ASP A 129 2.75 8.13 15.95
CA ASP A 129 1.68 8.44 15.00
C ASP A 129 1.45 7.26 14.04
N ILE A 130 0.28 6.65 14.09
CA ILE A 130 -0.10 5.50 13.25
C ILE A 130 -0.12 5.86 11.74
N ARG A 131 -0.29 7.14 11.40
CA ARG A 131 -0.32 7.60 10.00
C ARG A 131 1.02 7.34 9.30
N VAL A 132 2.14 7.35 10.03
CA VAL A 132 3.46 6.98 9.51
C VAL A 132 3.44 5.57 8.91
N LEU A 133 2.79 4.60 9.58
CA LEU A 133 2.66 3.25 9.05
C LEU A 133 1.76 3.19 7.82
N LEU A 134 0.65 3.94 7.81
CA LEU A 134 -0.27 3.99 6.67
C LEU A 134 0.40 4.57 5.42
N ILE A 135 1.21 5.63 5.59
CA ILE A 135 2.02 6.19 4.51
C ILE A 135 3.04 5.17 4.02
N LYS A 136 3.74 4.47 4.93
CA LYS A 136 4.72 3.45 4.56
C LYS A 136 4.10 2.24 3.85
N LEU A 137 2.86 1.86 4.20
CA LEU A 137 2.12 0.83 3.48
C LEU A 137 1.71 1.30 2.07
N ALA A 138 1.32 2.57 1.91
CA ALA A 138 1.00 3.16 0.61
C ALA A 138 2.25 3.26 -0.28
N ASP A 139 3.38 3.69 0.28
CA ASP A 139 4.69 3.69 -0.38
C ASP A 139 5.08 2.27 -0.84
N ARG A 140 5.06 1.29 0.06
CA ARG A 140 5.36 -0.11 -0.25
C ARG A 140 4.47 -0.65 -1.35
N LEU A 141 3.17 -0.36 -1.31
CA LEU A 141 2.24 -0.82 -2.33
C LEU A 141 2.59 -0.26 -3.71
N HIS A 142 2.87 1.06 -3.80
CA HIS A 142 3.29 1.63 -5.07
C HIS A 142 4.65 1.10 -5.55
N ASN A 143 5.61 0.92 -4.66
CA ASN A 143 6.90 0.29 -4.99
C ASN A 143 6.72 -1.14 -5.52
N MET A 144 5.81 -1.92 -4.94
CA MET A 144 5.48 -3.26 -5.45
C MET A 144 4.83 -3.24 -6.84
N ARG A 145 3.98 -2.25 -7.14
CA ARG A 145 3.38 -2.08 -8.48
C ARG A 145 4.40 -1.76 -9.56
N THR A 146 5.54 -1.18 -9.19
CA THR A 146 6.62 -0.77 -10.09
C THR A 146 7.89 -1.61 -9.94
N LEU A 147 7.79 -2.79 -9.31
CA LEU A 147 8.93 -3.62 -8.94
C LEU A 147 9.65 -4.24 -10.16
N ASP A 148 8.94 -4.40 -11.28
CA ASP A 148 9.45 -5.01 -12.52
C ASP A 148 10.71 -4.30 -13.09
N TYR A 149 10.94 -3.03 -12.74
CA TYR A 149 12.09 -2.24 -13.20
C TYR A 149 13.38 -2.49 -12.40
N LEU A 150 13.34 -3.26 -11.33
CA LEU A 150 14.51 -3.60 -10.52
C LEU A 150 15.17 -4.90 -11.00
N SER A 151 16.42 -5.16 -10.55
CA SER A 151 17.05 -6.45 -10.80
C SER A 151 16.32 -7.60 -10.09
N PRO A 152 16.33 -8.82 -10.66
CA PRO A 152 15.63 -9.98 -10.06
C PRO A 152 15.96 -10.23 -8.59
N GLU A 153 17.22 -10.03 -8.19
CA GLU A 153 17.66 -10.18 -6.81
C GLU A 153 16.99 -9.16 -5.88
N LYS A 154 16.90 -7.89 -6.31
CA LYS A 154 16.23 -6.83 -5.56
C LYS A 154 14.72 -7.08 -5.52
N GLN A 155 14.13 -7.52 -6.64
CA GLN A 155 12.72 -7.90 -6.70
C GLN A 155 12.39 -8.98 -5.65
N ALA A 156 13.15 -10.06 -5.62
CA ALA A 156 12.94 -11.16 -4.68
C ALA A 156 13.10 -10.71 -3.21
N LYS A 157 14.12 -9.89 -2.92
CA LYS A 157 14.33 -9.35 -1.56
C LYS A 157 13.15 -8.51 -1.10
N ILE A 158 12.71 -7.55 -1.92
CA ILE A 158 11.60 -6.64 -1.59
C ILE A 158 10.28 -7.40 -1.49
N ALA A 159 10.04 -8.36 -2.39
CA ALA A 159 8.85 -9.20 -2.35
C ALA A 159 8.80 -10.07 -1.08
N ARG A 160 9.93 -10.65 -0.66
CA ARG A 160 10.03 -11.41 0.59
C ARG A 160 9.71 -10.53 1.80
N GLU A 161 10.37 -9.39 1.92
CA GLU A 161 10.09 -8.42 2.98
C GLU A 161 8.61 -7.99 3.00
N THR A 162 8.01 -7.86 1.83
CA THR A 162 6.59 -7.48 1.72
C THR A 162 5.66 -8.55 2.27
N ILE A 163 5.90 -9.83 1.97
CA ILE A 163 5.12 -10.96 2.50
C ILE A 163 5.33 -11.11 4.02
N ASP A 164 6.58 -11.01 4.48
CA ASP A 164 6.93 -11.33 5.86
C ASP A 164 6.55 -10.21 6.84
N ILE A 165 6.54 -8.95 6.39
CA ILE A 165 6.34 -7.79 7.27
C ILE A 165 5.10 -6.97 6.88
N TYR A 166 5.04 -6.44 5.65
CA TYR A 166 4.04 -5.42 5.29
C TYR A 166 2.63 -5.98 5.10
N ALA A 167 2.49 -7.16 4.50
CA ALA A 167 1.18 -7.79 4.33
C ALA A 167 0.54 -8.19 5.68
N PRO A 168 1.26 -8.80 6.64
CA PRO A 168 0.77 -9.00 8.00
C PRO A 168 0.39 -7.73 8.74
N LEU A 169 1.14 -6.62 8.55
CA LEU A 169 0.82 -5.34 9.14
C LEU A 169 -0.49 -4.77 8.59
N ALA A 170 -0.65 -4.77 7.26
CA ALA A 170 -1.89 -4.34 6.62
C ALA A 170 -3.10 -5.17 7.10
N ASN A 171 -2.90 -6.48 7.33
CA ASN A 171 -3.92 -7.36 7.89
C ASN A 171 -4.32 -6.96 9.32
N ARG A 172 -3.34 -6.68 10.19
CA ARG A 172 -3.59 -6.27 11.58
C ARG A 172 -4.30 -4.93 11.67
N LEU A 173 -4.05 -4.02 10.74
CA LEU A 173 -4.76 -2.74 10.61
C LEU A 173 -6.15 -2.86 9.97
N GLY A 174 -6.57 -4.08 9.55
CA GLY A 174 -7.86 -4.29 8.89
C GLY A 174 -7.92 -3.81 7.44
N ILE A 175 -6.77 -3.42 6.84
CA ILE A 175 -6.72 -2.90 5.48
C ILE A 175 -6.58 -4.08 4.49
N GLY A 176 -7.64 -4.87 4.41
CA GLY A 176 -7.64 -6.14 3.68
C GLY A 176 -7.30 -6.01 2.19
N TRP A 177 -7.66 -4.91 1.53
CA TRP A 177 -7.37 -4.71 0.12
C TRP A 177 -5.88 -4.45 -0.14
N ILE A 178 -5.19 -3.65 0.70
CA ILE A 178 -3.72 -3.46 0.62
C ILE A 178 -3.01 -4.77 0.88
N LYS A 179 -3.38 -5.48 1.96
CA LYS A 179 -2.82 -6.80 2.26
C LYS A 179 -2.87 -7.71 1.03
N THR A 180 -4.05 -7.83 0.45
CA THR A 180 -4.31 -8.73 -0.65
C THR A 180 -3.48 -8.38 -1.89
N GLU A 181 -3.41 -7.09 -2.24
CA GLU A 181 -2.63 -6.64 -3.39
C GLU A 181 -1.13 -6.82 -3.15
N LEU A 182 -0.64 -6.55 -1.93
CA LEU A 182 0.76 -6.80 -1.56
C LEU A 182 1.12 -8.29 -1.67
N GLU A 183 0.24 -9.19 -1.20
CA GLU A 183 0.43 -10.63 -1.29
C GLU A 183 0.49 -11.11 -2.75
N ASP A 184 -0.44 -10.66 -3.60
CA ASP A 184 -0.47 -11.06 -5.02
C ASP A 184 0.73 -10.53 -5.80
N LEU A 185 1.11 -9.26 -5.57
CA LEU A 185 2.29 -8.67 -6.21
C LEU A 185 3.60 -9.38 -5.75
N ALA A 186 3.72 -9.68 -4.47
CA ALA A 186 4.89 -10.40 -3.97
C ALA A 186 4.94 -11.84 -4.52
N PHE A 187 3.82 -12.53 -4.59
CA PHE A 187 3.71 -13.86 -5.19
C PHE A 187 4.18 -13.87 -6.66
N LYS A 188 3.79 -12.86 -7.44
CA LYS A 188 4.24 -12.68 -8.83
C LYS A 188 5.77 -12.70 -8.96
N HIS A 189 6.48 -12.08 -8.02
CA HIS A 189 7.96 -11.96 -8.07
C HIS A 189 8.68 -13.12 -7.38
N LEU A 190 8.06 -13.77 -6.40
CA LEU A 190 8.68 -14.89 -5.67
C LEU A 190 8.51 -16.22 -6.41
N GLU A 191 7.37 -16.42 -7.06
CA GLU A 191 7.00 -17.68 -7.72
C GLU A 191 6.37 -17.40 -9.11
N PRO A 192 7.12 -16.79 -10.06
CA PRO A 192 6.55 -16.25 -11.30
C PRO A 192 5.87 -17.33 -12.16
N GLU A 193 6.43 -18.53 -12.25
CA GLU A 193 5.85 -19.63 -13.03
C GLU A 193 4.52 -20.10 -12.44
N LYS A 194 4.45 -20.25 -11.11
CA LYS A 194 3.23 -20.66 -10.41
C LYS A 194 2.16 -19.57 -10.49
N PHE A 195 2.59 -18.29 -10.36
CA PHE A 195 1.70 -17.15 -10.53
C PHE A 195 1.08 -17.11 -11.94
N ALA A 196 1.89 -17.26 -12.99
CA ALA A 196 1.43 -17.26 -14.37
C ALA A 196 0.43 -18.40 -14.65
N GLY A 197 0.76 -19.63 -14.27
CA GLY A 197 -0.11 -20.78 -14.47
C GLY A 197 -1.43 -20.69 -13.69
N LEU A 198 -1.39 -20.17 -12.45
CA LEU A 198 -2.59 -19.97 -11.65
C LEU A 198 -3.44 -18.81 -12.18
N SER A 199 -2.81 -17.73 -12.62
CA SER A 199 -3.48 -16.56 -13.19
C SER A 199 -4.24 -16.93 -14.47
N GLU A 200 -3.65 -17.74 -15.35
CA GLU A 200 -4.31 -18.22 -16.56
C GLU A 200 -5.54 -19.07 -16.24
N ARG A 201 -5.43 -20.02 -15.31
CA ARG A 201 -6.55 -20.88 -14.88
C ARG A 201 -7.68 -20.07 -14.24
N VAL A 202 -7.36 -19.12 -13.38
CA VAL A 202 -8.37 -18.24 -12.76
C VAL A 202 -9.03 -17.35 -13.80
N ALA A 203 -8.29 -16.85 -14.79
CA ALA A 203 -8.85 -16.07 -15.88
C ALA A 203 -9.85 -16.88 -16.74
N GLN A 204 -9.56 -18.16 -17.01
CA GLN A 204 -10.47 -19.06 -17.74
C GLN A 204 -11.78 -19.29 -16.97
N GLU A 205 -11.72 -19.40 -15.64
CA GLU A 205 -12.88 -19.66 -14.78
C GLU A 205 -13.59 -18.37 -14.29
N LYS A 206 -13.12 -17.19 -14.68
CA LYS A 206 -13.58 -15.91 -14.16
C LYS A 206 -15.10 -15.72 -14.29
N VAL A 207 -15.64 -15.96 -15.48
CA VAL A 207 -17.08 -15.77 -15.77
C VAL A 207 -17.94 -16.74 -14.94
N VAL A 208 -17.49 -17.99 -14.80
CA VAL A 208 -18.18 -18.99 -13.98
C VAL A 208 -18.20 -18.58 -12.53
N CYS A 209 -17.06 -18.11 -12.01
CA CYS A 209 -16.91 -17.64 -10.63
C CYS A 209 -17.78 -16.40 -10.37
N GLU A 210 -17.78 -15.41 -11.26
CA GLU A 210 -18.60 -14.19 -11.13
C GLU A 210 -20.09 -14.53 -11.13
N ASN A 211 -20.56 -15.39 -12.04
CA ASN A 211 -21.96 -15.84 -12.08
C ASN A 211 -22.36 -16.59 -10.80
N TYR A 212 -21.46 -17.43 -10.27
CA TYR A 212 -21.70 -18.14 -9.02
C TYR A 212 -21.81 -17.17 -7.83
N ILE A 213 -20.93 -16.18 -7.73
CA ILE A 213 -20.97 -15.15 -6.69
C ILE A 213 -22.30 -14.38 -6.74
N GLU A 214 -22.72 -13.94 -7.92
CA GLU A 214 -23.99 -13.22 -8.09
C GLU A 214 -25.20 -14.10 -7.72
N HIS A 215 -25.18 -15.38 -8.06
CA HIS A 215 -26.22 -16.31 -7.66
C HIS A 215 -26.31 -16.46 -6.14
N VAL A 216 -25.16 -16.66 -5.47
CA VAL A 216 -25.10 -16.79 -4.00
C VAL A 216 -25.52 -15.50 -3.30
N LYS A 217 -25.08 -14.32 -3.81
CA LYS A 217 -25.52 -13.02 -3.29
C LYS A 217 -27.03 -12.91 -3.28
N LYS A 218 -27.70 -13.20 -4.40
CA LYS A 218 -29.17 -13.14 -4.50
C LYS A 218 -29.86 -14.07 -3.50
N MET A 219 -29.36 -15.30 -3.35
CA MET A 219 -29.91 -16.25 -2.37
C MET A 219 -29.80 -15.73 -0.93
N ILE A 220 -28.67 -15.10 -0.58
CA ILE A 220 -28.47 -14.53 0.76
C ILE A 220 -29.37 -13.29 0.96
N GLU A 221 -29.45 -12.39 -0.02
CA GLU A 221 -30.32 -11.21 0.02
C GLU A 221 -31.80 -11.57 0.19
N GLU A 222 -32.27 -12.61 -0.52
CA GLU A 222 -33.63 -13.14 -0.36
C GLU A 222 -33.87 -13.66 1.07
N LYS A 223 -32.93 -14.43 1.61
CA LYS A 223 -33.01 -14.94 2.98
C LYS A 223 -32.98 -13.83 4.04
N LEU A 224 -32.14 -12.82 3.89
CA LEU A 224 -32.10 -11.66 4.77
C LEU A 224 -33.46 -10.92 4.74
N LYS A 225 -34.02 -10.74 3.54
CA LYS A 225 -35.35 -10.11 3.36
C LYS A 225 -36.47 -10.92 3.98
N GLU A 226 -36.50 -12.25 3.82
CA GLU A 226 -37.48 -13.15 4.45
C GLU A 226 -37.48 -13.03 5.98
N HIS A 227 -36.30 -12.80 6.58
CA HIS A 227 -36.14 -12.69 8.04
C HIS A 227 -36.15 -11.24 8.56
N GLY A 228 -36.42 -10.25 7.70
CA GLY A 228 -36.50 -8.84 8.09
C GLY A 228 -35.15 -8.23 8.49
N VAL A 229 -34.03 -8.86 8.11
CA VAL A 229 -32.68 -8.37 8.39
C VAL A 229 -32.22 -7.43 7.28
N GLN A 230 -31.86 -6.19 7.66
CA GLN A 230 -31.25 -5.24 6.74
C GLN A 230 -29.74 -5.42 6.70
N GLY A 231 -29.16 -5.57 5.51
CA GLY A 231 -27.72 -5.73 5.32
C GLY A 231 -27.37 -5.69 3.84
N GLU A 232 -26.13 -5.32 3.54
CA GLU A 232 -25.55 -5.37 2.21
C GLU A 232 -24.76 -6.68 2.06
N VAL A 233 -25.03 -7.44 0.99
CA VAL A 233 -24.30 -8.66 0.67
C VAL A 233 -23.24 -8.36 -0.38
N THR A 234 -21.97 -8.53 -0.03
CA THR A 234 -20.86 -8.37 -0.95
C THR A 234 -20.15 -9.71 -1.18
N GLY A 235 -19.72 -9.96 -2.41
CA GLY A 235 -18.94 -11.14 -2.77
C GLY A 235 -17.77 -10.78 -3.67
N ARG A 236 -16.65 -11.47 -3.52
CA ARG A 236 -15.48 -11.31 -4.38
C ARG A 236 -14.79 -12.65 -4.61
N PRO A 237 -14.12 -12.83 -5.77
CA PRO A 237 -13.27 -14.00 -5.99
C PRO A 237 -12.11 -14.03 -4.99
N LYS A 238 -11.62 -15.25 -4.70
CA LYS A 238 -10.38 -15.40 -3.94
C LYS A 238 -9.19 -14.89 -4.74
N GLN A 239 -8.25 -14.33 -4.04
CA GLN A 239 -7.01 -13.81 -4.58
C GLN A 239 -6.01 -14.93 -4.88
N LEU A 240 -5.12 -14.70 -5.84
CA LEU A 240 -4.20 -15.72 -6.37
C LEU A 240 -3.28 -16.29 -5.28
N TYR A 241 -2.66 -15.44 -4.47
CA TYR A 241 -1.78 -15.89 -3.39
C TYR A 241 -2.53 -16.78 -2.38
N ARG A 242 -3.77 -16.43 -2.03
CA ARG A 242 -4.58 -17.24 -1.11
C ARG A 242 -4.96 -18.59 -1.70
N ILE A 243 -5.29 -18.65 -2.98
CA ILE A 243 -5.54 -19.90 -3.67
C ILE A 243 -4.28 -20.76 -3.65
N TYR A 244 -3.12 -20.17 -3.97
CA TYR A 244 -1.82 -20.85 -3.95
C TYR A 244 -1.51 -21.45 -2.57
N MET A 245 -1.65 -20.67 -1.51
CA MET A 245 -1.36 -21.13 -0.14
C MET A 245 -2.27 -22.28 0.30
N GLU A 246 -3.56 -22.25 -0.03
CA GLU A 246 -4.49 -23.35 0.29
C GLU A 246 -4.10 -24.65 -0.43
N PHE A 247 -3.65 -24.56 -1.68
CA PHE A 247 -3.14 -25.74 -2.38
C PHE A 247 -1.83 -26.25 -1.80
N PHE A 248 -0.94 -25.36 -1.41
CA PHE A 248 0.34 -25.71 -0.81
C PHE A 248 0.16 -26.38 0.56
N GLU A 249 -0.63 -25.78 1.47
CA GLU A 249 -0.95 -26.35 2.78
C GLU A 249 -1.66 -27.70 2.66
N LYS A 250 -2.53 -27.88 1.66
CA LYS A 250 -3.20 -29.16 1.43
C LYS A 250 -2.20 -30.24 1.01
N ALA A 251 -1.29 -29.90 0.11
CA ALA A 251 -0.26 -30.82 -0.36
C ALA A 251 0.76 -31.21 0.75
N GLU A 252 1.02 -30.34 1.71
CA GLU A 252 1.86 -30.65 2.88
C GLU A 252 1.15 -31.57 3.90
N ARG A 253 -0.16 -31.44 4.07
CA ARG A 253 -0.95 -32.31 4.97
C ARG A 253 -1.17 -33.72 4.44
N GLU A 254 -1.05 -33.91 3.13
CA GLU A 254 -1.19 -35.20 2.45
C GLU A 254 0.15 -35.96 2.29
N ARG A 255 1.26 -35.39 2.78
CA ARG A 255 2.58 -36.03 2.88
C ARG A 255 2.87 -36.54 4.28
#